data_c432cf09b37a1fe14ed4cb20d600eefa
#
_entry.id   c432cf09b37a1fe14ed4cb20d600eefa
#
_cell.length_a   1.000
_cell.length_b   1.000
_cell.length_c   1.000
_cell.angle_alpha   90.00
_cell.angle_beta   90.00
_cell.angle_gamma   90.00
#
_symmetry.space_group_name_H-M   'P 1'
#
loop_
_entity.id
_entity.type
_entity.pdbx_description
1 polymer ?
#
loop_
_entity_poly.entity_id
_entity_poly.type
_entity_poly.pdbx_seq_one_letter_code
_entity_poly.pdbx_strand_id
1 'polypeptide(L)' 'MLIRQALEKYHGNRKKAAEELGMSERTLYRKLPPEYRKK' A
#
# COMPACT_ATOMS: atom_id res chain seq x y z
N MET A 1 -8.38 2.48 8.66
CA MET A 1 -6.96 2.07 8.55
C MET A 1 -6.27 2.85 7.45
N LEU A 2 -5.06 3.29 7.71
CA LEU A 2 -4.32 4.07 6.72
C LEU A 2 -3.41 3.18 5.90
N ILE A 3 -3.41 3.40 4.60
CA ILE A 3 -2.56 2.63 3.70
C ILE A 3 -1.09 2.84 4.06
N ARG A 4 -0.76 4.06 4.43
CA ARG A 4 0.62 4.37 4.81
C ARG A 4 1.09 3.53 5.98
N GLN A 5 0.23 3.35 6.97
CA GLN A 5 0.59 2.53 8.11
C GLN A 5 0.86 1.09 7.71
N ALA A 6 0.04 0.56 6.81
CA ALA A 6 0.25 -0.80 6.34
C ALA A 6 1.57 -0.93 5.61
N LEU A 7 1.90 0.08 4.80
CA LEU A 7 3.16 0.05 4.07
C LEU A 7 4.35 0.10 5.01
N GLU A 8 4.27 0.92 6.04
CA GLU A 8 5.35 1.01 7.00
C GLU A 8 5.50 -0.29 7.77
N LYS A 9 4.39 -0.91 8.08
CA LYS A 9 4.41 -2.18 8.80
C LYS A 9 5.14 -3.25 8.00
N TYR A 10 5.00 -3.22 6.69
CA TYR A 10 5.61 -4.22 5.82
C TYR A 10 6.81 -3.68 5.05
N HIS A 11 7.38 -2.60 5.53
CA HIS A 11 8.62 -2.04 4.94
C HIS A 11 8.44 -1.70 3.47
N GLY A 12 7.29 -1.17 3.12
CA GLY A 12 7.03 -0.77 1.75
C GLY A 12 6.62 -1.90 0.82
N ASN A 13 6.38 -3.08 1.36
CA ASN A 13 5.94 -4.21 0.56
C ASN A 13 4.46 -4.05 0.21
N ARG A 14 4.19 -3.56 -0.99
CA ARG A 14 2.81 -3.28 -1.39
C ARG A 14 1.96 -4.53 -1.46
N LYS A 15 2.55 -5.63 -1.85
CA LYS A 15 1.80 -6.87 -1.95
C LYS A 15 1.25 -7.29 -0.58
N LYS A 16 2.13 -7.27 0.42
CA LYS A 16 1.71 -7.63 1.77
C LYS A 16 0.73 -6.62 2.34
N ALA A 17 0.99 -5.35 2.10
CA ALA A 17 0.10 -4.30 2.59
C ALA A 17 -1.29 -4.45 1.98
N ALA A 18 -1.35 -4.77 0.69
CA ALA A 18 -2.64 -4.94 0.04
C ALA A 18 -3.40 -6.12 0.65
N GLU A 19 -2.70 -7.19 0.93
CA GLU A 19 -3.35 -8.35 1.55
C GLU A 19 -3.90 -7.99 2.93
N GLU A 20 -3.15 -7.22 3.66
CA GLU A 20 -3.59 -6.78 4.99
C GLU A 20 -4.86 -5.94 4.89
N LEU A 21 -4.93 -5.09 3.87
CA LEU A 21 -6.07 -4.20 3.68
C LEU A 21 -7.22 -4.87 2.94
N GLY A 22 -7.03 -6.09 2.47
CA GLY A 22 -8.08 -6.81 1.78
C GLY A 22 -8.34 -6.30 0.37
N MET A 23 -7.31 -5.82 -0.30
CA MET A 23 -7.45 -5.33 -1.67
C MET A 23 -6.29 -5.85 -2.52
N SER A 24 -6.45 -5.73 -3.84
CA SER A 24 -5.39 -6.17 -4.73
C SER A 24 -4.27 -5.14 -4.74
N GLU A 25 -3.10 -5.58 -5.17
CA GLU A 25 -1.94 -4.70 -5.26
C GLU A 25 -2.24 -3.51 -6.16
N ARG A 26 -2.93 -3.75 -7.25
CA ARG A 26 -3.29 -2.70 -8.19
C ARG A 26 -4.18 -1.65 -7.52
N THR A 27 -5.20 -2.12 -6.81
CA THR A 27 -6.10 -1.22 -6.12
C THR A 27 -5.35 -0.40 -5.07
N LEU A 28 -4.45 -1.06 -4.36
CA LEU A 28 -3.64 -0.37 -3.37
C LEU A 28 -2.82 0.74 -4.02
N TYR A 29 -2.19 0.42 -5.14
CA TYR A 29 -1.36 1.39 -5.84
C TYR A 29 -2.15 2.63 -6.23
N ARG A 30 -3.37 2.42 -6.68
CA ARG A 30 -4.21 3.54 -7.10
C ARG A 30 -4.61 4.44 -5.93
N LYS A 31 -4.65 3.88 -4.73
CA LYS A 31 -5.04 4.63 -3.54
C LYS A 31 -3.85 5.24 -2.82
N LEU A 32 -2.66 4.93 -3.25
CA LEU A 32 -1.45 5.44 -2.60
C LEU A 32 -1.32 6.94 -2.79
N PRO A 33 -0.76 7.64 -1.76
CA PRO A 33 -0.41 9.04 -1.94
C PRO A 33 0.67 9.17 -3.01
N PRO A 34 0.77 10.36 -3.62
CA PRO A 34 1.76 10.56 -4.69
C PRO A 34 3.19 10.23 -4.27
N GLU A 35 3.52 10.46 -3.01
CA GLU A 35 4.88 10.20 -2.54
C GLU A 35 5.23 8.72 -2.59
N TYR A 36 4.23 7.86 -2.55
CA TYR A 36 4.45 6.42 -2.63
C TYR A 36 4.29 5.87 -4.03
N ARG A 37 3.75 6.68 -4.94
CA ARG A 37 3.50 6.22 -6.30
C ARG A 37 4.56 6.64 -7.28
N LYS A 38 5.50 7.42 -6.85
CA LYS A 38 6.51 7.91 -7.79
C LYS A 38 7.43 6.77 -8.19
N LYS A 39 7.91 6.85 -9.37
CA LYS A 39 8.75 5.83 -9.95
C LYS A 39 10.19 5.97 -9.55
#